data_4299121b9fc30ba42994b95568199225
#
_entry.id   4299121b9fc30ba42994b95568199225
#
_cell.length_a   1.000
_cell.length_b   1.000
_cell.length_c   1.000
_cell.angle_alpha   90.00
_cell.angle_beta   90.00
_cell.angle_gamma   90.00
#
_symmetry.space_group_name_H-M   'P 1'
#
loop_
_entity.id
_entity.type
_entity.pdbx_description
1 polymer ?
#
loop_
_entity_poly.entity_id
_entity_poly.type
_entity_poly.pdbx_seq_one_letter_code
_entity_poly.pdbx_strand_id
1 'polypeptide(L)'
;VIPAWYISCRLSRLSFTEYRTLYSGRRKQRFVAVLVTVQFVISIGLLLATLTARNQMELTRQRASRYEGCIEIGDAFGTPLAPFKAELEKRVKGIESMTLSKASVLNAWIRQLNVLRPSGKEVRTNLLTLEGDSTLLRTLRIEQLSGESPSRLLERQASPVLVNESFVRLLVPAGTEVVGHALREFDTETKDSLAVIAGVVRDFSVNSLEEAVTPLVITLLSASDLQKGFYLQLRLRPENREETLRQIEAVWNEMNPNQPFGYADMHRDFMARNGKVLSLSHILTFYAVIGLLLTGFGLFGIAWYATRQRIREISIRKVHGATRGQIIWLLNKPFCIYAVVAYVMAMPVGWWFMLHWLEQFAYRAPLSAGIFVWPLLVVWGISAVIVCLQGWILSRVNPVECIKQE
;
A
#
# COMPACT_ATOMS: atom_id res chain seq x y z
N VAL A 1 33.50 -12.82 0.98
CA VAL A 1 34.74 -13.60 1.24
C VAL A 1 34.86 -14.75 0.22
N ILE A 2 33.82 -15.56 0.00
CA ILE A 2 33.84 -16.74 -0.91
C ILE A 2 34.20 -16.39 -2.37
N PRO A 3 33.65 -15.33 -3.02
CA PRO A 3 34.00 -14.98 -4.39
C PRO A 3 35.46 -14.53 -4.56
N ALA A 4 35.99 -13.81 -3.56
CA ALA A 4 37.37 -13.33 -3.59
C ALA A 4 38.38 -14.46 -3.46
N TRP A 5 38.11 -15.46 -2.61
CA TRP A 5 38.90 -16.65 -2.45
C TRP A 5 38.91 -17.54 -3.71
N TYR A 6 37.73 -17.74 -4.33
CA TYR A 6 37.61 -18.51 -5.58
C TYR A 6 38.39 -17.86 -6.74
N ILE A 7 38.32 -16.53 -6.86
CA ILE A 7 39.04 -15.75 -7.87
C ILE A 7 40.56 -15.85 -7.61
N SER A 8 41.01 -15.74 -6.36
CA SER A 8 42.42 -15.87 -6.00
C SER A 8 43.00 -17.25 -6.29
N CYS A 9 42.27 -18.32 -5.93
CA CYS A 9 42.71 -19.70 -6.22
C CYS A 9 42.74 -20.03 -7.72
N ARG A 10 41.88 -19.41 -8.51
CA ARG A 10 41.88 -19.62 -9.97
C ARG A 10 42.98 -18.82 -10.66
N LEU A 11 43.32 -17.64 -10.18
CA LEU A 11 44.43 -16.83 -10.69
C LEU A 11 45.78 -17.43 -10.39
N SER A 12 45.97 -18.12 -9.25
CA SER A 12 47.23 -18.74 -8.87
C SER A 12 47.59 -20.03 -9.69
N ARG A 13 46.62 -20.61 -10.42
CA ARG A 13 46.81 -21.83 -11.23
C ARG A 13 46.95 -21.59 -12.74
N LEU A 14 46.89 -20.32 -13.21
CA LEU A 14 46.95 -19.99 -14.61
C LEU A 14 48.40 -19.78 -15.06
N SER A 15 48.81 -20.45 -16.16
CA SER A 15 50.09 -20.21 -16.80
C SER A 15 50.11 -18.83 -17.49
N PHE A 16 51.30 -18.24 -17.65
CA PHE A 16 51.46 -16.89 -18.23
C PHE A 16 50.87 -16.76 -19.65
N THR A 17 50.85 -17.84 -20.42
CA THR A 17 50.26 -17.93 -21.75
C THR A 17 48.73 -17.98 -21.73
N GLU A 18 48.13 -18.67 -20.77
CA GLU A 18 46.69 -18.68 -20.57
C GLU A 18 46.17 -17.32 -20.05
N TYR A 19 46.99 -16.62 -19.27
CA TYR A 19 46.70 -15.25 -18.83
C TYR A 19 46.52 -14.29 -20.01
N ARG A 20 47.35 -14.40 -21.04
CA ARG A 20 47.30 -13.55 -22.24
C ARG A 20 46.10 -13.86 -23.15
N THR A 21 45.65 -15.12 -23.24
CA THR A 21 44.47 -15.51 -24.03
C THR A 21 43.17 -15.28 -23.30
N LEU A 22 43.12 -15.38 -21.97
CA LEU A 22 41.96 -14.97 -21.13
C LEU A 22 41.73 -13.49 -21.19
N TYR A 23 42.77 -12.69 -21.42
CA TYR A 23 42.69 -11.20 -21.52
C TYR A 23 42.41 -10.69 -22.94
N SER A 24 41.94 -11.54 -23.90
CA SER A 24 41.47 -11.05 -25.18
C SER A 24 40.33 -10.04 -24.95
N GLY A 25 40.44 -8.83 -25.46
CA GLY A 25 39.58 -7.68 -25.13
C GLY A 25 38.07 -7.93 -25.30
N ARG A 26 37.69 -8.90 -26.17
CA ARG A 26 36.28 -9.29 -26.36
C ARG A 26 35.66 -10.05 -25.16
N ARG A 27 36.43 -10.92 -24.50
CA ARG A 27 35.95 -11.74 -23.37
C ARG A 27 35.72 -10.86 -22.13
N LYS A 28 36.64 -9.91 -21.93
CA LYS A 28 36.54 -8.90 -20.84
C LYS A 28 35.35 -7.94 -21.03
N GLN A 29 35.10 -7.51 -22.27
CA GLN A 29 33.95 -6.67 -22.58
C GLN A 29 32.61 -7.40 -22.33
N ARG A 30 32.53 -8.70 -22.67
CA ARG A 30 31.34 -9.52 -22.37
C ARG A 30 31.09 -9.67 -20.87
N PHE A 31 32.13 -9.89 -20.07
CA PHE A 31 32.04 -10.02 -18.64
C PHE A 31 31.50 -8.72 -18.01
N VAL A 32 32.04 -7.57 -18.42
CA VAL A 32 31.56 -6.25 -18.00
C VAL A 32 30.10 -6.02 -18.38
N ALA A 33 29.72 -6.37 -19.62
CA ALA A 33 28.35 -6.25 -20.09
C ALA A 33 27.37 -7.07 -19.22
N VAL A 34 27.71 -8.32 -18.92
CA VAL A 34 26.90 -9.19 -18.05
C VAL A 34 26.77 -8.62 -16.65
N LEU A 35 27.89 -8.16 -16.06
CA LEU A 35 27.89 -7.60 -14.70
C LEU A 35 26.99 -6.37 -14.61
N VAL A 36 27.11 -5.42 -15.54
CA VAL A 36 26.27 -4.21 -15.60
C VAL A 36 24.80 -4.57 -15.84
N THR A 37 24.53 -5.52 -16.75
CA THR A 37 23.16 -5.95 -17.03
C THR A 37 22.51 -6.57 -15.79
N VAL A 38 23.21 -7.47 -15.09
CA VAL A 38 22.71 -8.08 -13.84
C VAL A 38 22.43 -7.00 -12.76
N GLN A 39 23.35 -6.04 -12.63
CA GLN A 39 23.19 -4.94 -11.70
C GLN A 39 21.96 -4.08 -12.05
N PHE A 40 21.74 -3.79 -13.32
CA PHE A 40 20.53 -3.07 -13.78
C PHE A 40 19.25 -3.88 -13.56
N VAL A 41 19.28 -5.21 -13.80
CA VAL A 41 18.13 -6.11 -13.52
C VAL A 41 17.73 -6.02 -12.05
N ILE A 42 18.70 -6.14 -11.14
CA ILE A 42 18.44 -6.06 -9.70
C ILE A 42 17.88 -4.68 -9.33
N SER A 43 18.45 -3.59 -9.84
CA SER A 43 17.99 -2.23 -9.55
C SER A 43 16.58 -1.96 -10.08
N ILE A 44 16.28 -2.40 -11.29
CA ILE A 44 14.94 -2.30 -11.88
C ILE A 44 13.94 -3.12 -11.07
N GLY A 45 14.30 -4.34 -10.68
CA GLY A 45 13.47 -5.20 -9.85
C GLY A 45 13.14 -4.57 -8.47
N LEU A 46 14.15 -4.03 -7.80
CA LEU A 46 13.96 -3.31 -6.52
C LEU A 46 13.09 -2.07 -6.68
N LEU A 47 13.26 -1.30 -7.75
CA LEU A 47 12.41 -0.13 -8.03
C LEU A 47 10.96 -0.53 -8.31
N LEU A 48 10.74 -1.59 -9.11
CA LEU A 48 9.40 -2.14 -9.36
C LEU A 48 8.73 -2.55 -8.06
N ALA A 49 9.43 -3.31 -7.21
CA ALA A 49 8.91 -3.74 -5.92
C ALA A 49 8.58 -2.54 -5.01
N THR A 50 9.48 -1.56 -4.95
CA THR A 50 9.29 -0.34 -4.15
C THR A 50 8.09 0.47 -4.62
N LEU A 51 7.94 0.71 -5.93
CA LEU A 51 6.82 1.48 -6.47
C LEU A 51 5.49 0.76 -6.27
N THR A 52 5.45 -0.56 -6.41
CA THR A 52 4.26 -1.37 -6.15
C THR A 52 3.88 -1.31 -4.67
N ALA A 53 4.84 -1.49 -3.76
CA ALA A 53 4.58 -1.42 -2.32
C ALA A 53 4.13 -0.01 -1.89
N ARG A 54 4.71 1.06 -2.46
CA ARG A 54 4.26 2.44 -2.21
C ARG A 54 2.84 2.70 -2.72
N ASN A 55 2.48 2.15 -3.88
CA ASN A 55 1.14 2.29 -4.42
C ASN A 55 0.11 1.56 -3.53
N GLN A 56 0.46 0.36 -3.04
CA GLN A 56 -0.37 -0.37 -2.08
C GLN A 56 -0.48 0.38 -0.74
N MET A 57 0.60 0.99 -0.25
CA MET A 57 0.60 1.83 0.95
C MET A 57 -0.31 3.06 0.78
N GLU A 58 -0.27 3.71 -0.38
CA GLU A 58 -1.12 4.86 -0.67
C GLU A 58 -2.60 4.48 -0.67
N LEU A 59 -2.96 3.33 -1.26
CA LEU A 59 -4.31 2.78 -1.17
C LEU A 59 -4.71 2.54 0.30
N THR A 60 -3.80 2.02 1.12
CA THR A 60 -4.03 1.81 2.56
C THR A 60 -4.32 3.13 3.26
N ARG A 61 -3.54 4.18 2.99
CA ARG A 61 -3.76 5.52 3.55
C ARG A 61 -5.10 6.12 3.12
N GLN A 62 -5.44 6.01 1.85
CA GLN A 62 -6.73 6.49 1.33
C GLN A 62 -7.91 5.78 2.01
N ARG A 63 -7.79 4.49 2.29
CA ARG A 63 -8.80 3.74 3.05
C ARG A 63 -8.84 4.16 4.52
N ALA A 64 -7.68 4.39 5.12
CA ALA A 64 -7.56 4.86 6.50
C ALA A 64 -8.11 6.27 6.70
N SER A 65 -8.10 7.13 5.68
CA SER A 65 -8.60 8.51 5.76
C SER A 65 -10.08 8.60 6.15
N ARG A 66 -10.85 7.54 5.92
CA ARG A 66 -12.23 7.40 6.41
C ARG A 66 -12.31 7.58 7.93
N TYR A 67 -11.31 7.09 8.65
CA TYR A 67 -11.23 7.12 10.11
C TYR A 67 -10.49 8.33 10.67
N GLU A 68 -10.05 9.26 9.81
CA GLU A 68 -9.43 10.51 10.27
C GLU A 68 -10.38 11.31 11.14
N GLY A 69 -9.86 11.76 12.29
CA GLY A 69 -10.66 12.45 13.29
C GLY A 69 -11.62 11.57 14.08
N CYS A 70 -11.70 10.26 13.79
CA CYS A 70 -12.54 9.34 14.54
C CYS A 70 -11.81 8.80 15.76
N ILE A 71 -12.46 8.87 16.91
CA ILE A 71 -12.07 8.19 18.15
C ILE A 71 -13.18 7.25 18.60
N GLU A 72 -12.81 6.21 19.31
CA GLU A 72 -13.73 5.25 19.90
C GLU A 72 -13.50 5.17 21.41
N ILE A 73 -14.57 5.36 22.18
CA ILE A 73 -14.60 5.18 23.64
C ILE A 73 -15.38 3.91 23.90
N GLY A 74 -14.73 2.92 24.52
CA GLY A 74 -15.34 1.66 24.87
C GLY A 74 -15.86 1.66 26.32
N ASP A 75 -16.90 0.88 26.56
CA ASP A 75 -17.37 0.60 27.91
C ASP A 75 -16.45 -0.45 28.55
N ALA A 76 -15.39 0.00 29.21
CA ALA A 76 -14.48 -0.88 29.94
C ALA A 76 -15.04 -1.33 31.30
N PHE A 77 -16.08 -0.66 31.83
CA PHE A 77 -16.50 -0.80 33.24
C PHE A 77 -18.01 -0.84 33.45
N GLY A 78 -18.81 -1.08 32.42
CA GLY A 78 -20.28 -1.08 32.51
C GLY A 78 -20.89 0.31 32.58
N THR A 79 -20.19 1.34 32.08
CA THR A 79 -20.67 2.71 32.07
C THR A 79 -21.68 2.92 30.95
N PRO A 80 -22.89 3.45 31.25
CA PRO A 80 -23.86 3.75 30.20
C PRO A 80 -23.35 4.90 29.32
N LEU A 81 -23.00 4.62 28.07
CA LEU A 81 -22.48 5.64 27.14
C LEU A 81 -23.58 6.53 26.52
N ALA A 82 -24.84 6.10 26.57
CA ALA A 82 -25.96 6.89 26.05
C ALA A 82 -26.17 8.22 26.78
N PRO A 83 -26.19 8.29 28.15
CA PRO A 83 -26.22 9.57 28.88
C PRO A 83 -24.98 10.43 28.60
N PHE A 84 -23.80 9.81 28.49
CA PHE A 84 -22.57 10.53 28.18
C PHE A 84 -22.62 11.17 26.78
N LYS A 85 -23.10 10.44 25.76
CA LYS A 85 -23.37 10.99 24.43
C LYS A 85 -24.30 12.22 24.49
N ALA A 86 -25.41 12.12 25.21
CA ALA A 86 -26.36 13.21 25.33
C ALA A 86 -25.75 14.45 25.99
N GLU A 87 -24.83 14.27 26.95
CA GLU A 87 -24.17 15.40 27.63
C GLU A 87 -23.09 16.02 26.72
N LEU A 88 -22.36 15.22 25.95
CA LEU A 88 -21.41 15.72 24.94
C LEU A 88 -22.10 16.55 23.85
N GLU A 89 -23.30 16.15 23.40
CA GLU A 89 -24.09 16.90 22.41
C GLU A 89 -24.44 18.33 22.88
N LYS A 90 -24.66 18.51 24.18
CA LYS A 90 -24.97 19.80 24.75
C LYS A 90 -23.76 20.69 24.99
N ARG A 91 -22.64 20.11 25.46
CA ARG A 91 -21.51 20.87 26.00
C ARG A 91 -20.34 21.02 25.03
N VAL A 92 -20.11 20.06 24.08
CA VAL A 92 -18.91 20.02 23.27
C VAL A 92 -19.21 20.31 21.80
N LYS A 93 -18.79 21.50 21.33
CA LYS A 93 -19.08 21.95 19.95
C LYS A 93 -18.08 21.43 18.89
N GLY A 94 -16.94 20.90 19.30
CA GLY A 94 -15.88 20.41 18.41
C GLY A 94 -16.17 19.04 17.79
N ILE A 95 -17.29 18.40 18.10
CA ILE A 95 -17.71 17.11 17.57
C ILE A 95 -18.54 17.33 16.30
N GLU A 96 -18.18 16.63 15.22
CA GLU A 96 -18.90 16.67 13.94
C GLU A 96 -20.11 15.73 13.96
N SER A 97 -19.91 14.51 14.47
CA SER A 97 -20.94 13.48 14.60
C SER A 97 -20.56 12.44 15.64
N MET A 98 -21.56 11.78 16.20
CA MET A 98 -21.38 10.72 17.20
C MET A 98 -22.34 9.58 16.90
N THR A 99 -21.92 8.35 17.19
CA THR A 99 -22.76 7.15 17.08
C THR A 99 -22.48 6.19 18.22
N LEU A 100 -23.54 5.52 18.67
CA LEU A 100 -23.45 4.42 19.61
C LEU A 100 -23.50 3.10 18.85
N SER A 101 -22.71 2.13 19.26
CA SER A 101 -22.72 0.76 18.73
C SER A 101 -22.59 -0.29 19.82
N LYS A 102 -23.04 -1.51 19.53
CA LYS A 102 -22.87 -2.65 20.45
C LYS A 102 -21.50 -3.30 20.35
N ALA A 103 -20.76 -3.07 19.25
CA ALA A 103 -19.42 -3.60 19.05
C ALA A 103 -18.48 -2.50 18.56
N SER A 104 -17.19 -2.65 18.86
CA SER A 104 -16.16 -1.82 18.26
C SER A 104 -16.18 -2.02 16.74
N VAL A 105 -16.12 -0.90 16.00
CA VAL A 105 -16.16 -0.95 14.53
C VAL A 105 -14.95 -1.68 13.98
N LEU A 106 -13.75 -1.41 14.50
CA LEU A 106 -12.52 -2.06 14.05
C LEU A 106 -12.34 -3.49 14.60
N ASN A 107 -13.11 -3.89 15.60
CA ASN A 107 -13.18 -5.24 16.16
C ASN A 107 -14.57 -5.85 15.97
N ALA A 108 -15.23 -5.51 14.86
CA ALA A 108 -16.54 -6.07 14.57
C ALA A 108 -16.52 -7.59 14.55
N TRP A 109 -17.56 -8.18 15.09
CA TRP A 109 -17.60 -9.62 15.28
C TRP A 109 -17.94 -10.33 13.98
N ILE A 110 -17.16 -11.35 13.67
CA ILE A 110 -17.47 -12.26 12.58
C ILE A 110 -18.41 -13.32 13.17
N ARG A 111 -19.66 -13.32 12.72
CA ARG A 111 -20.64 -14.35 13.05
C ARG A 111 -20.79 -15.31 11.88
N GLN A 112 -20.90 -16.58 12.17
CA GLN A 112 -21.24 -17.58 11.18
C GLN A 112 -22.75 -17.74 11.14
N LEU A 113 -23.37 -17.21 10.09
CA LEU A 113 -24.82 -17.20 9.93
C LEU A 113 -25.25 -18.05 8.73
N ASN A 114 -26.40 -18.68 8.85
CA ASN A 114 -27.07 -19.32 7.73
C ASN A 114 -27.94 -18.26 7.02
N VAL A 115 -27.63 -17.95 5.79
CA VAL A 115 -28.39 -17.00 4.98
C VAL A 115 -29.20 -17.75 3.94
N LEU A 116 -30.51 -17.51 3.93
CA LEU A 116 -31.39 -18.06 2.91
C LEU A 116 -31.26 -17.23 1.62
N ARG A 117 -30.73 -17.82 0.56
CA ARG A 117 -30.72 -17.17 -0.76
C ARG A 117 -32.15 -17.03 -1.31
N PRO A 118 -32.39 -16.04 -2.18
CA PRO A 118 -33.68 -15.92 -2.89
C PRO A 118 -34.08 -17.20 -3.66
N SER A 119 -33.09 -18.06 -3.98
CA SER A 119 -33.32 -19.38 -4.60
C SER A 119 -33.85 -20.46 -3.63
N GLY A 120 -34.09 -20.14 -2.36
CA GLY A 120 -34.46 -21.09 -1.33
C GLY A 120 -33.33 -21.96 -0.78
N LYS A 121 -32.09 -21.78 -1.24
CA LYS A 121 -30.93 -22.53 -0.76
C LYS A 121 -30.26 -21.80 0.40
N GLU A 122 -30.09 -22.50 1.51
CA GLU A 122 -29.32 -21.99 2.67
C GLU A 122 -27.81 -22.05 2.38
N VAL A 123 -27.12 -20.97 2.72
CA VAL A 123 -25.67 -20.88 2.63
C VAL A 123 -25.13 -20.45 3.98
N ARG A 124 -24.28 -21.27 4.56
CA ARG A 124 -23.55 -20.94 5.77
C ARG A 124 -22.32 -20.10 5.39
N THR A 125 -22.26 -18.88 5.89
CA THR A 125 -21.17 -17.96 5.58
C THR A 125 -20.76 -17.14 6.80
N ASN A 126 -19.52 -16.67 6.79
CA ASN A 126 -19.04 -15.74 7.78
C ASN A 126 -19.50 -14.33 7.40
N LEU A 127 -20.25 -13.70 8.27
CA LEU A 127 -20.73 -12.33 8.11
C LEU A 127 -20.12 -11.43 9.19
N LEU A 128 -19.68 -10.26 8.78
CA LEU A 128 -19.33 -9.21 9.70
C LEU A 128 -20.61 -8.52 10.14
N THR A 129 -20.83 -8.37 11.43
CA THR A 129 -22.05 -7.71 11.98
C THR A 129 -21.66 -6.45 12.70
N LEU A 130 -22.31 -5.35 12.35
CA LEU A 130 -22.28 -4.07 13.06
C LEU A 130 -23.70 -3.73 13.52
N GLU A 131 -23.82 -3.26 14.75
CA GLU A 131 -25.08 -2.82 15.31
C GLU A 131 -24.90 -1.42 15.87
N GLY A 132 -25.69 -0.45 15.39
CA GLY A 132 -25.53 0.94 15.80
C GLY A 132 -26.74 1.82 15.51
N ASP A 133 -26.68 3.08 15.90
CA ASP A 133 -27.75 4.05 15.71
C ASP A 133 -27.82 4.60 14.26
N SER A 134 -28.82 5.44 13.99
CA SER A 134 -29.04 6.06 12.67
C SER A 134 -27.89 6.95 12.19
N THR A 135 -27.01 7.38 13.10
CA THR A 135 -25.87 8.26 12.80
C THR A 135 -24.60 7.48 12.41
N LEU A 136 -24.62 6.13 12.52
CA LEU A 136 -23.48 5.25 12.25
C LEU A 136 -22.87 5.50 10.86
N LEU A 137 -23.70 5.50 9.82
CA LEU A 137 -23.22 5.70 8.44
C LEU A 137 -22.55 7.07 8.27
N ARG A 138 -23.16 8.12 8.84
CA ARG A 138 -22.62 9.48 8.79
C ARG A 138 -21.30 9.60 9.54
N THR A 139 -21.24 9.05 10.77
CA THR A 139 -20.05 9.14 11.62
C THR A 139 -18.86 8.41 11.02
N LEU A 140 -19.10 7.26 10.41
CA LEU A 140 -18.07 6.47 9.74
C LEU A 140 -17.86 6.83 8.25
N ARG A 141 -18.61 7.81 7.72
CA ARG A 141 -18.61 8.19 6.29
C ARG A 141 -18.84 6.99 5.37
N ILE A 142 -19.78 6.12 5.74
CA ILE A 142 -20.17 4.99 4.91
C ILE A 142 -21.19 5.49 3.90
N GLU A 143 -20.91 5.27 2.61
CA GLU A 143 -21.77 5.68 1.52
C GLU A 143 -22.91 4.67 1.34
N GLN A 144 -24.14 5.15 1.41
CA GLN A 144 -25.33 4.36 1.10
C GLN A 144 -25.61 4.43 -0.41
N LEU A 145 -25.72 3.29 -1.06
CA LEU A 145 -25.94 3.16 -2.51
C LEU A 145 -27.42 3.04 -2.88
N SER A 146 -28.22 2.40 -2.02
CA SER A 146 -29.65 2.24 -2.23
C SER A 146 -30.42 2.14 -0.90
N GLY A 147 -31.72 2.35 -0.93
CA GLY A 147 -32.59 2.33 0.24
C GLY A 147 -32.88 3.73 0.79
N GLU A 148 -33.77 3.80 1.79
CA GLU A 148 -34.13 5.04 2.47
C GLU A 148 -33.08 5.44 3.51
N SER A 149 -33.10 6.69 3.97
CA SER A 149 -32.17 7.15 5.00
C SER A 149 -32.32 6.39 6.31
N PRO A 150 -31.24 6.15 7.09
CA PRO A 150 -31.28 5.37 8.33
C PRO A 150 -32.34 5.86 9.34
N SER A 151 -32.54 7.16 9.45
CA SER A 151 -33.53 7.73 10.37
C SER A 151 -34.99 7.36 9.97
N ARG A 152 -35.30 7.45 8.66
CA ARG A 152 -36.62 7.06 8.15
C ARG A 152 -36.86 5.54 8.24
N LEU A 153 -35.84 4.76 8.08
CA LEU A 153 -35.94 3.31 8.20
C LEU A 153 -36.32 2.91 9.64
N LEU A 154 -35.70 3.53 10.63
CA LEU A 154 -36.01 3.28 12.05
C LEU A 154 -37.43 3.75 12.45
N GLU A 155 -38.02 4.73 11.78
CA GLU A 155 -39.41 5.12 11.99
C GLU A 155 -40.43 4.09 11.49
N ARG A 156 -40.06 3.31 10.46
CA ARG A 156 -40.92 2.32 9.79
C ARG A 156 -40.72 0.90 10.24
N GLN A 157 -39.52 0.54 10.65
CA GLN A 157 -39.11 -0.83 10.98
C GLN A 157 -38.39 -0.85 12.32
N ALA A 158 -38.62 -1.85 13.12
CA ALA A 158 -37.99 -1.98 14.44
C ALA A 158 -36.49 -2.17 14.41
N SER A 159 -35.96 -2.87 13.40
CA SER A 159 -34.52 -3.12 13.25
C SER A 159 -34.17 -3.30 11.76
N PRO A 160 -34.13 -2.20 10.99
CA PRO A 160 -33.78 -2.30 9.58
C PRO A 160 -32.33 -2.71 9.39
N VAL A 161 -32.09 -3.53 8.36
CA VAL A 161 -30.79 -4.11 8.04
C VAL A 161 -30.26 -3.52 6.75
N LEU A 162 -29.02 -3.04 6.78
CA LEU A 162 -28.26 -2.64 5.60
C LEU A 162 -27.17 -3.66 5.32
N VAL A 163 -26.91 -3.91 4.05
CA VAL A 163 -25.88 -4.88 3.63
C VAL A 163 -24.87 -4.20 2.71
N ASN A 164 -23.64 -4.73 2.66
CA ASN A 164 -22.64 -4.18 1.74
C ASN A 164 -22.70 -4.85 0.35
N GLU A 165 -22.00 -4.26 -0.64
CA GLU A 165 -21.93 -4.79 -2.00
C GLU A 165 -21.38 -6.22 -2.04
N SER A 166 -20.44 -6.58 -1.16
CA SER A 166 -19.89 -7.93 -1.07
C SER A 166 -20.92 -8.96 -0.61
N PHE A 167 -21.82 -8.56 0.29
CA PHE A 167 -22.96 -9.37 0.69
C PHE A 167 -23.88 -9.63 -0.51
N VAL A 168 -24.20 -8.57 -1.27
CA VAL A 168 -25.05 -8.67 -2.47
C VAL A 168 -24.43 -9.60 -3.50
N ARG A 169 -23.14 -9.43 -3.82
CA ARG A 169 -22.42 -10.29 -4.78
C ARG A 169 -22.41 -11.76 -4.40
N LEU A 170 -22.30 -12.07 -3.09
CA LEU A 170 -22.20 -13.44 -2.61
C LEU A 170 -23.56 -14.14 -2.55
N LEU A 171 -24.60 -13.44 -2.14
CA LEU A 171 -25.86 -14.05 -1.71
C LEU A 171 -27.04 -13.77 -2.63
N VAL A 172 -26.95 -12.71 -3.44
CA VAL A 172 -28.04 -12.33 -4.35
C VAL A 172 -27.65 -12.57 -5.80
N PRO A 173 -28.48 -13.27 -6.60
CA PRO A 173 -28.23 -13.44 -8.03
C PRO A 173 -28.17 -12.08 -8.76
N ALA A 174 -27.32 -11.99 -9.77
CA ALA A 174 -27.20 -10.78 -10.59
C ALA A 174 -28.56 -10.37 -11.18
N GLY A 175 -28.91 -9.08 -11.07
CA GLY A 175 -30.15 -8.54 -11.59
C GLY A 175 -31.38 -8.65 -10.67
N THR A 176 -31.22 -9.17 -9.45
CA THR A 176 -32.31 -9.23 -8.47
C THR A 176 -32.29 -7.96 -7.61
N GLU A 177 -33.45 -7.37 -7.37
CA GLU A 177 -33.59 -6.26 -6.45
C GLU A 177 -33.34 -6.77 -5.01
N VAL A 178 -32.41 -6.14 -4.30
CA VAL A 178 -31.94 -6.61 -2.99
C VAL A 178 -32.78 -6.05 -1.85
N VAL A 179 -33.25 -4.80 -2.03
CA VAL A 179 -34.05 -4.09 -1.03
C VAL A 179 -35.44 -4.74 -0.94
N GLY A 180 -35.90 -5.00 0.28
CA GLY A 180 -37.16 -5.68 0.54
C GLY A 180 -37.04 -7.21 0.69
N HIS A 181 -35.88 -7.82 0.41
CA HIS A 181 -35.69 -9.26 0.64
C HIS A 181 -35.55 -9.58 2.11
N ALA A 182 -36.22 -10.63 2.55
CA ALA A 182 -36.13 -11.13 3.91
C ALA A 182 -34.79 -11.86 4.11
N LEU A 183 -34.08 -11.48 5.15
CA LEU A 183 -32.89 -12.10 5.65
C LEU A 183 -33.30 -12.96 6.83
N ARG A 184 -33.24 -14.26 6.67
CA ARG A 184 -33.54 -15.19 7.76
C ARG A 184 -32.24 -15.48 8.49
N GLU A 185 -32.12 -14.98 9.70
CA GLU A 185 -31.01 -15.22 10.58
C GLU A 185 -31.35 -16.42 11.49
N PHE A 186 -30.58 -17.49 11.35
CA PHE A 186 -30.64 -18.61 12.29
C PHE A 186 -29.52 -18.42 13.32
N ASP A 187 -29.81 -17.78 14.40
CA ASP A 187 -28.96 -17.88 15.58
C ASP A 187 -29.41 -19.08 16.38
N THR A 188 -28.44 -19.87 16.89
CA THR A 188 -28.67 -21.06 17.70
C THR A 188 -29.34 -20.76 19.03
N GLU A 189 -29.35 -19.52 19.48
CA GLU A 189 -29.91 -19.10 20.78
C GLU A 189 -31.21 -18.28 20.69
N THR A 190 -31.47 -17.63 19.53
CA THR A 190 -32.69 -16.84 19.32
C THR A 190 -33.48 -17.38 18.14
N LYS A 191 -34.74 -17.73 18.39
CA LYS A 191 -35.69 -18.22 17.39
C LYS A 191 -35.76 -17.24 16.21
N ASP A 192 -35.70 -17.78 14.98
CA ASP A 192 -36.12 -17.21 13.68
C ASP A 192 -36.43 -15.68 13.70
N SER A 193 -35.44 -14.84 13.56
CA SER A 193 -35.68 -13.42 13.29
C SER A 193 -35.63 -13.18 11.77
N LEU A 194 -36.73 -12.69 11.22
CA LEU A 194 -36.82 -12.22 9.86
C LEU A 194 -36.42 -10.75 9.83
N ALA A 195 -35.21 -10.46 9.37
CA ALA A 195 -34.81 -9.09 9.07
C ALA A 195 -35.04 -8.82 7.58
N VAL A 196 -35.49 -7.61 7.26
CA VAL A 196 -35.68 -7.18 5.86
C VAL A 196 -34.52 -6.26 5.47
N ILE A 197 -33.89 -6.56 4.34
CA ILE A 197 -32.83 -5.72 3.79
C ILE A 197 -33.45 -4.38 3.37
N ALA A 198 -33.07 -3.33 4.05
CA ALA A 198 -33.62 -1.98 3.87
C ALA A 198 -32.76 -1.08 2.97
N GLY A 199 -31.53 -1.52 2.67
CA GLY A 199 -30.64 -0.78 1.78
C GLY A 199 -29.27 -1.44 1.60
N VAL A 200 -28.51 -0.88 0.67
CA VAL A 200 -27.16 -1.35 0.32
C VAL A 200 -26.17 -0.23 0.57
N VAL A 201 -25.04 -0.55 1.21
CA VAL A 201 -23.91 0.34 1.45
C VAL A 201 -22.71 -0.07 0.63
N ARG A 202 -21.84 0.90 0.31
CA ARG A 202 -20.57 0.62 -0.36
C ARG A 202 -19.64 -0.19 0.53
N ASP A 203 -18.89 -1.10 -0.08
CA ASP A 203 -17.86 -1.86 0.61
C ASP A 203 -16.85 -0.94 1.31
N PHE A 204 -16.56 -1.24 2.56
CA PHE A 204 -15.51 -0.55 3.31
C PHE A 204 -14.70 -1.56 4.14
N SER A 205 -13.45 -1.21 4.41
CA SER A 205 -12.55 -2.06 5.17
C SER A 205 -12.68 -1.77 6.65
N VAL A 206 -13.00 -2.79 7.42
CA VAL A 206 -13.06 -2.75 8.90
C VAL A 206 -11.78 -3.35 9.47
N ASN A 207 -11.30 -4.43 8.84
CA ASN A 207 -10.10 -5.17 9.23
C ASN A 207 -8.88 -4.82 8.35
N SER A 208 -7.88 -5.69 8.32
CA SER A 208 -6.74 -5.57 7.42
C SER A 208 -7.16 -5.63 5.96
N LEU A 209 -6.44 -4.92 5.09
CA LEU A 209 -6.61 -4.98 3.62
C LEU A 209 -6.13 -6.31 3.02
N GLU A 210 -5.43 -7.13 3.81
CA GLU A 210 -5.03 -8.49 3.43
C GLU A 210 -6.24 -9.43 3.45
N GLU A 211 -7.24 -9.16 4.30
CA GLU A 211 -8.43 -10.00 4.41
C GLU A 211 -9.43 -9.70 3.30
N ALA A 212 -10.07 -10.74 2.79
CA ALA A 212 -11.15 -10.60 1.82
C ALA A 212 -12.25 -9.71 2.40
N VAL A 213 -12.88 -8.91 1.51
CA VAL A 213 -14.03 -8.12 1.93
C VAL A 213 -15.10 -9.07 2.43
N THR A 214 -15.24 -9.10 3.76
CA THR A 214 -16.24 -9.94 4.39
C THR A 214 -17.62 -9.35 4.11
N PRO A 215 -18.60 -10.16 3.71
CA PRO A 215 -19.97 -9.70 3.65
C PRO A 215 -20.38 -9.10 4.98
N LEU A 216 -20.94 -7.90 4.94
CA LEU A 216 -21.26 -7.11 6.12
C LEU A 216 -22.77 -6.90 6.22
N VAL A 217 -23.25 -7.03 7.42
CA VAL A 217 -24.63 -6.70 7.83
C VAL A 217 -24.58 -5.62 8.89
N ILE A 218 -25.26 -4.52 8.65
CA ILE A 218 -25.41 -3.40 9.59
C ILE A 218 -26.87 -3.40 10.07
N THR A 219 -27.09 -3.67 11.34
CA THR A 219 -28.40 -3.54 11.97
C THR A 219 -28.53 -2.18 12.62
N LEU A 220 -29.51 -1.41 12.18
CA LEU A 220 -29.80 -0.13 12.80
C LEU A 220 -30.71 -0.37 14.01
N LEU A 221 -30.30 0.17 15.15
CA LEU A 221 -30.96 0.01 16.42
C LEU A 221 -31.62 1.33 16.89
N SER A 222 -32.74 1.19 17.56
CA SER A 222 -33.41 2.34 18.19
C SER A 222 -32.62 2.81 19.42
N ALA A 223 -32.94 4.03 19.89
CA ALA A 223 -32.34 4.58 21.10
C ALA A 223 -32.61 3.74 22.35
N SER A 224 -33.75 3.03 22.40
CA SER A 224 -34.09 2.12 23.51
C SER A 224 -33.19 0.86 23.52
N ASP A 225 -32.85 0.34 22.33
CA ASP A 225 -32.01 -0.87 22.20
C ASP A 225 -30.53 -0.57 22.45
N LEU A 226 -30.14 0.70 22.34
CA LEU A 226 -28.80 1.21 22.56
C LEU A 226 -28.55 1.80 23.94
N GLN A 227 -29.53 1.73 24.86
CA GLN A 227 -29.27 2.11 26.26
C GLN A 227 -28.09 1.37 26.89
N LYS A 228 -27.80 0.17 26.42
CA LYS A 228 -26.62 -0.62 26.74
C LYS A 228 -25.62 -0.63 25.58
N GLY A 229 -25.39 0.52 24.95
CA GLY A 229 -24.33 0.65 23.92
C GLY A 229 -22.97 0.57 24.59
N PHE A 230 -22.09 -0.29 24.07
CA PHE A 230 -20.78 -0.54 24.66
C PHE A 230 -19.68 0.31 24.07
N TYR A 231 -19.95 0.95 22.92
CA TYR A 231 -18.97 1.78 22.22
C TYR A 231 -19.61 3.07 21.72
N LEU A 232 -18.88 4.15 21.90
CA LEU A 232 -19.22 5.48 21.39
C LEU A 232 -18.14 5.92 20.42
N GLN A 233 -18.47 6.01 19.14
CA GLN A 233 -17.58 6.56 18.14
C GLN A 233 -17.90 8.05 17.95
N LEU A 234 -16.85 8.86 17.94
CA LEU A 234 -16.95 10.31 17.76
C LEU A 234 -16.07 10.73 16.59
N ARG A 235 -16.61 11.56 15.73
CA ARG A 235 -15.84 12.26 14.72
C ARG A 235 -15.58 13.68 15.18
N LEU A 236 -14.32 14.02 15.37
CA LEU A 236 -13.88 15.33 15.82
C LEU A 236 -13.53 16.22 14.63
N ARG A 237 -13.81 17.50 14.74
CA ARG A 237 -13.35 18.50 13.77
C ARG A 237 -11.84 18.69 13.90
N PRO A 238 -11.08 18.79 12.77
CA PRO A 238 -9.62 18.84 12.80
C PRO A 238 -9.08 20.12 13.46
N GLU A 239 -9.80 21.24 13.37
CA GLU A 239 -9.30 22.57 13.74
C GLU A 239 -8.95 22.71 15.23
N ASN A 240 -9.66 22.02 16.14
CA ASN A 240 -9.49 22.15 17.58
C ASN A 240 -9.50 20.79 18.29
N ARG A 241 -8.86 19.78 17.68
CA ARG A 241 -8.94 18.39 18.16
C ARG A 241 -8.50 18.23 19.62
N GLU A 242 -7.37 18.81 19.99
CA GLU A 242 -6.84 18.68 21.37
C GLU A 242 -7.72 19.34 22.42
N GLU A 243 -8.27 20.49 22.08
CA GLU A 243 -9.18 21.20 22.97
C GLU A 243 -10.51 20.43 23.13
N THR A 244 -11.03 19.89 22.01
CA THR A 244 -12.22 19.05 22.03
C THR A 244 -12.01 17.79 22.88
N LEU A 245 -10.85 17.15 22.77
CA LEU A 245 -10.50 16.00 23.61
C LEU A 245 -10.46 16.35 25.09
N ARG A 246 -9.86 17.48 25.46
CA ARG A 246 -9.85 17.97 26.85
C ARG A 246 -11.26 18.21 27.38
N GLN A 247 -12.14 18.80 26.57
CA GLN A 247 -13.54 19.00 26.94
C GLN A 247 -14.29 17.67 27.12
N ILE A 248 -14.06 16.68 26.23
CA ILE A 248 -14.64 15.33 26.37
C ILE A 248 -14.16 14.68 27.66
N GLU A 249 -12.86 14.75 27.95
CA GLU A 249 -12.27 14.22 29.17
C GLU A 249 -12.81 14.88 30.43
N ALA A 250 -13.01 16.21 30.41
CA ALA A 250 -13.63 16.94 31.54
C ALA A 250 -15.05 16.46 31.82
N VAL A 251 -15.87 16.28 30.77
CA VAL A 251 -17.24 15.75 30.93
C VAL A 251 -17.23 14.31 31.42
N TRP A 252 -16.24 13.46 30.91
CA TRP A 252 -16.09 12.10 31.39
C TRP A 252 -15.78 12.05 32.89
N ASN A 253 -14.78 12.80 33.32
CA ASN A 253 -14.34 12.83 34.72
C ASN A 253 -15.44 13.36 35.68
N GLU A 254 -16.27 14.29 35.21
CA GLU A 254 -17.42 14.75 35.97
C GLU A 254 -18.47 13.66 36.14
N MET A 255 -18.76 12.91 35.07
CA MET A 255 -19.81 11.87 35.10
C MET A 255 -19.31 10.55 35.72
N ASN A 256 -18.01 10.25 35.60
CA ASN A 256 -17.39 8.99 36.00
C ASN A 256 -16.12 9.22 36.83
N PRO A 257 -16.20 9.80 38.03
CA PRO A 257 -15.01 10.22 38.79
C PRO A 257 -14.07 9.09 39.21
N ASN A 258 -14.59 7.86 39.21
CA ASN A 258 -13.79 6.66 39.59
C ASN A 258 -13.28 5.86 38.40
N GLN A 259 -13.44 6.36 37.16
CA GLN A 259 -13.04 5.63 35.96
C GLN A 259 -12.08 6.48 35.13
N PRO A 260 -10.93 5.97 34.74
CA PRO A 260 -10.01 6.69 33.89
C PRO A 260 -10.63 6.94 32.50
N PHE A 261 -10.41 8.14 31.97
CA PHE A 261 -10.75 8.43 30.58
C PHE A 261 -9.78 7.72 29.64
N GLY A 262 -10.29 7.02 28.65
CA GLY A 262 -9.50 6.36 27.62
C GLY A 262 -10.25 6.31 26.30
N TYR A 263 -9.50 6.46 25.21
CA TYR A 263 -10.05 6.35 23.87
C TYR A 263 -9.07 5.66 22.94
N ALA A 264 -9.57 5.02 21.89
CA ALA A 264 -8.82 4.48 20.79
C ALA A 264 -8.89 5.47 19.60
N ASP A 265 -7.75 5.79 18.98
CA ASP A 265 -7.72 6.54 17.72
C ASP A 265 -7.92 5.56 16.57
N MET A 266 -9.09 5.59 15.93
CA MET A 266 -9.46 4.63 14.91
C MET A 266 -8.55 4.68 13.68
N HIS A 267 -8.07 5.87 13.30
CA HIS A 267 -7.13 6.00 12.17
C HIS A 267 -5.80 5.33 12.49
N ARG A 268 -5.25 5.61 13.67
CA ARG A 268 -3.98 5.01 14.12
C ARG A 268 -4.10 3.49 14.26
N ASP A 269 -5.20 3.01 14.80
CA ASP A 269 -5.41 1.57 15.01
C ASP A 269 -5.60 0.84 13.67
N PHE A 270 -6.34 1.41 12.73
CA PHE A 270 -6.45 0.88 11.37
C PHE A 270 -5.08 0.83 10.67
N MET A 271 -4.28 1.90 10.77
CA MET A 271 -2.93 1.95 10.21
C MET A 271 -1.99 0.93 10.89
N ALA A 272 -2.09 0.74 12.20
CA ALA A 272 -1.30 -0.24 12.94
C ALA A 272 -1.61 -1.68 12.50
N ARG A 273 -2.88 -2.02 12.25
CA ARG A 273 -3.30 -3.32 11.72
C ARG A 273 -2.71 -3.60 10.33
N ASN A 274 -2.53 -2.57 9.54
CA ASN A 274 -1.92 -2.63 8.21
C ASN A 274 -0.41 -2.31 8.23
N GLY A 275 0.21 -2.34 9.41
CA GLY A 275 1.61 -1.96 9.64
C GLY A 275 2.63 -2.78 8.85
N LYS A 276 2.31 -4.03 8.50
CA LYS A 276 3.19 -4.88 7.67
C LYS A 276 3.47 -4.25 6.30
N VAL A 277 2.43 -3.73 5.63
CA VAL A 277 2.57 -3.06 4.32
C VAL A 277 3.40 -1.79 4.43
N LEU A 278 3.19 -1.02 5.50
CA LEU A 278 3.94 0.20 5.78
C LEU A 278 5.43 -0.11 6.00
N SER A 279 5.72 -1.07 6.87
CA SER A 279 7.09 -1.50 7.17
C SER A 279 7.80 -2.04 5.93
N LEU A 280 7.12 -2.88 5.14
CA LEU A 280 7.66 -3.42 3.89
C LEU A 280 8.00 -2.31 2.89
N SER A 281 7.12 -1.31 2.73
CA SER A 281 7.37 -0.18 1.84
C SER A 281 8.61 0.64 2.25
N HIS A 282 8.82 0.87 3.55
CA HIS A 282 10.00 1.56 4.05
C HIS A 282 11.28 0.75 3.83
N ILE A 283 11.24 -0.55 4.14
CA ILE A 283 12.36 -1.48 3.94
C ILE A 283 12.75 -1.53 2.45
N LEU A 284 11.79 -1.73 1.55
CA LEU A 284 12.04 -1.76 0.11
C LEU A 284 12.60 -0.44 -0.41
N THR A 285 12.10 0.71 0.08
CA THR A 285 12.62 2.03 -0.29
C THR A 285 14.08 2.17 0.13
N PHE A 286 14.43 1.77 1.34
CA PHE A 286 15.82 1.79 1.84
C PHE A 286 16.74 0.93 0.97
N TYR A 287 16.36 -0.31 0.68
CA TYR A 287 17.15 -1.18 -0.20
C TYR A 287 17.23 -0.69 -1.64
N ALA A 288 16.17 -0.06 -2.16
CA ALA A 288 16.21 0.53 -3.50
C ALA A 288 17.22 1.69 -3.57
N VAL A 289 17.26 2.55 -2.56
CA VAL A 289 18.26 3.64 -2.49
C VAL A 289 19.67 3.08 -2.43
N ILE A 290 19.93 2.10 -1.57
CA ILE A 290 21.25 1.44 -1.49
C ILE A 290 21.60 0.78 -2.82
N GLY A 291 20.66 0.06 -3.43
CA GLY A 291 20.85 -0.60 -4.72
C GLY A 291 21.20 0.40 -5.84
N LEU A 292 20.53 1.56 -5.86
CA LEU A 292 20.85 2.63 -6.82
C LEU A 292 22.23 3.25 -6.57
N LEU A 293 22.62 3.45 -5.33
CA LEU A 293 23.96 3.95 -4.98
C LEU A 293 25.05 2.95 -5.42
N LEU A 294 24.87 1.66 -5.10
CA LEU A 294 25.79 0.61 -5.54
C LEU A 294 25.86 0.53 -7.07
N THR A 295 24.72 0.67 -7.76
CA THR A 295 24.66 0.73 -9.22
C THR A 295 25.43 1.93 -9.74
N GLY A 296 25.26 3.10 -9.13
CA GLY A 296 26.01 4.30 -9.47
C GLY A 296 27.52 4.14 -9.34
N PHE A 297 28.00 3.63 -8.19
CA PHE A 297 29.42 3.41 -7.95
C PHE A 297 30.01 2.33 -8.87
N GLY A 298 29.30 1.21 -9.04
CA GLY A 298 29.73 0.14 -9.95
C GLY A 298 29.83 0.62 -11.40
N LEU A 299 28.81 1.34 -11.85
CA LEU A 299 28.80 1.93 -13.19
C LEU A 299 29.91 2.98 -13.37
N PHE A 300 30.14 3.82 -12.36
CA PHE A 300 31.22 4.80 -12.38
C PHE A 300 32.58 4.13 -12.60
N GLY A 301 32.90 3.09 -11.84
CA GLY A 301 34.16 2.35 -11.99
C GLY A 301 34.31 1.71 -13.36
N ILE A 302 33.25 1.05 -13.85
CA ILE A 302 33.24 0.37 -15.13
C ILE A 302 33.34 1.37 -16.29
N ALA A 303 32.56 2.43 -16.25
CA ALA A 303 32.59 3.45 -17.30
C ALA A 303 33.93 4.19 -17.33
N TRP A 304 34.53 4.48 -16.15
CA TRP A 304 35.89 5.03 -16.07
C TRP A 304 36.91 4.14 -16.75
N TYR A 305 36.89 2.85 -16.44
CA TYR A 305 37.79 1.87 -17.06
C TYR A 305 37.55 1.76 -18.57
N ALA A 306 36.31 1.61 -19.02
CA ALA A 306 35.95 1.51 -20.43
C ALA A 306 36.37 2.79 -21.23
N THR A 307 36.23 3.95 -20.61
CA THR A 307 36.60 5.23 -21.19
C THR A 307 38.13 5.33 -21.36
N ARG A 308 38.91 4.93 -20.35
CA ARG A 308 40.37 4.90 -20.45
C ARG A 308 40.89 3.98 -21.58
N GLN A 309 40.24 2.84 -21.76
CA GLN A 309 40.64 1.93 -22.88
C GLN A 309 40.37 2.53 -24.26
N ARG A 310 39.45 3.49 -24.39
CA ARG A 310 39.07 4.12 -25.65
C ARG A 310 39.67 5.50 -25.86
N ILE A 311 40.59 5.94 -24.99
CA ILE A 311 41.20 7.29 -25.07
C ILE A 311 41.81 7.53 -26.46
N ARG A 312 42.57 6.58 -27.00
CA ARG A 312 43.21 6.68 -28.31
C ARG A 312 42.19 6.86 -29.45
N GLU A 313 41.12 6.04 -29.45
CA GLU A 313 40.02 6.14 -30.43
C GLU A 313 39.33 7.50 -30.34
N ILE A 314 39.05 7.99 -29.10
CA ILE A 314 38.41 9.27 -28.84
C ILE A 314 39.34 10.43 -29.30
N SER A 315 40.65 10.35 -29.03
CA SER A 315 41.59 11.38 -29.43
C SER A 315 41.70 11.47 -30.95
N ILE A 316 41.77 10.36 -31.69
CA ILE A 316 41.79 10.32 -33.17
C ILE A 316 40.50 10.98 -33.70
N ARG A 317 39.34 10.60 -33.19
CA ARG A 317 38.05 11.18 -33.63
C ARG A 317 37.97 12.67 -33.35
N LYS A 318 38.51 13.15 -32.21
CA LYS A 318 38.55 14.55 -31.85
C LYS A 318 39.42 15.35 -32.82
N VAL A 319 40.57 14.82 -33.25
CA VAL A 319 41.41 15.41 -34.28
C VAL A 319 40.71 15.47 -35.63
N HIS A 320 39.85 14.51 -35.94
CA HIS A 320 39.01 14.50 -37.16
C HIS A 320 37.72 15.34 -37.01
N GLY A 321 37.60 16.21 -36.00
CA GLY A 321 36.49 17.15 -35.84
C GLY A 321 35.23 16.60 -35.16
N ALA A 322 35.30 15.46 -34.45
CA ALA A 322 34.13 14.96 -33.72
C ALA A 322 33.70 15.92 -32.60
N THR A 323 32.40 16.21 -32.55
CA THR A 323 31.81 17.07 -31.51
C THR A 323 31.77 16.36 -30.16
N ARG A 324 31.74 17.15 -29.07
CA ARG A 324 31.62 16.60 -27.69
C ARG A 324 30.40 15.69 -27.52
N GLY A 325 29.25 16.06 -28.11
CA GLY A 325 28.03 15.27 -28.06
C GLY A 325 28.17 13.89 -28.72
N GLN A 326 28.89 13.79 -29.86
CA GLN A 326 29.15 12.53 -30.55
C GLN A 326 30.01 11.60 -29.71
N ILE A 327 31.02 12.15 -29.01
CA ILE A 327 31.87 11.37 -28.10
C ILE A 327 31.06 10.86 -26.89
N ILE A 328 30.25 11.72 -26.27
CA ILE A 328 29.37 11.35 -25.15
C ILE A 328 28.37 10.27 -25.58
N TRP A 329 27.74 10.42 -26.74
CA TRP A 329 26.83 9.42 -27.28
C TRP A 329 27.50 8.06 -27.53
N LEU A 330 28.72 8.08 -28.09
CA LEU A 330 29.51 6.87 -28.31
C LEU A 330 29.78 6.09 -27.02
N LEU A 331 30.04 6.82 -25.92
CA LEU A 331 30.27 6.24 -24.61
C LEU A 331 28.98 5.73 -23.96
N ASN A 332 27.85 6.44 -24.13
CA ASN A 332 26.56 6.07 -23.56
C ASN A 332 25.88 4.90 -24.28
N LYS A 333 26.06 4.76 -25.59
CA LYS A 333 25.37 3.75 -26.42
C LYS A 333 25.39 2.32 -25.82
N PRO A 334 26.51 1.77 -25.35
CA PRO A 334 26.53 0.44 -24.75
C PRO A 334 25.68 0.33 -23.49
N PHE A 335 25.68 1.35 -22.64
CA PHE A 335 24.94 1.35 -21.38
C PHE A 335 23.42 1.48 -21.61
N CYS A 336 23.01 2.24 -22.64
CA CYS A 336 21.61 2.25 -23.08
C CYS A 336 21.14 0.87 -23.50
N ILE A 337 21.95 0.15 -24.27
CA ILE A 337 21.64 -1.24 -24.68
C ILE A 337 21.53 -2.16 -23.47
N TYR A 338 22.48 -2.07 -22.52
CA TYR A 338 22.45 -2.89 -21.31
C TYR A 338 21.22 -2.57 -20.45
N ALA A 339 20.82 -1.31 -20.34
CA ALA A 339 19.60 -0.91 -19.61
C ALA A 339 18.34 -1.48 -20.26
N VAL A 340 18.22 -1.43 -21.60
CA VAL A 340 17.09 -2.01 -22.32
C VAL A 340 17.05 -3.53 -22.18
N VAL A 341 18.18 -4.21 -22.31
CA VAL A 341 18.27 -5.67 -22.13
C VAL A 341 17.88 -6.04 -20.70
N ALA A 342 18.42 -5.32 -19.71
CA ALA A 342 18.10 -5.55 -18.31
C ALA A 342 16.61 -5.34 -18.03
N TYR A 343 16.00 -4.33 -18.64
CA TYR A 343 14.57 -4.04 -18.51
C TYR A 343 13.72 -5.18 -19.08
N VAL A 344 14.04 -5.65 -20.29
CA VAL A 344 13.33 -6.77 -20.93
C VAL A 344 13.44 -8.06 -20.11
N MET A 345 14.55 -8.27 -19.40
CA MET A 345 14.72 -9.42 -18.49
C MET A 345 14.01 -9.22 -17.14
N ALA A 346 14.10 -8.02 -16.56
CA ALA A 346 13.52 -7.73 -15.25
C ALA A 346 11.98 -7.66 -15.28
N MET A 347 11.41 -7.19 -16.39
CA MET A 347 9.96 -6.96 -16.51
C MET A 347 9.11 -8.22 -16.31
N PRO A 348 9.32 -9.34 -17.01
CA PRO A 348 8.47 -10.52 -16.83
C PRO A 348 8.55 -11.08 -15.40
N VAL A 349 9.78 -11.13 -14.86
CA VAL A 349 10.03 -11.64 -13.50
C VAL A 349 9.39 -10.71 -12.47
N GLY A 350 9.61 -9.39 -12.59
CA GLY A 350 9.03 -8.40 -11.71
C GLY A 350 7.50 -8.38 -11.79
N TRP A 351 6.92 -8.44 -12.98
CA TRP A 351 5.47 -8.53 -13.19
C TRP A 351 4.88 -9.76 -12.49
N TRP A 352 5.44 -10.94 -12.73
CA TRP A 352 4.96 -12.18 -12.12
C TRP A 352 5.04 -12.12 -10.59
N PHE A 353 6.16 -11.67 -10.04
CA PHE A 353 6.35 -11.56 -8.60
C PHE A 353 5.40 -10.54 -7.98
N MET A 354 5.18 -9.37 -8.61
CA MET A 354 4.29 -8.33 -8.10
C MET A 354 2.82 -8.78 -8.14
N LEU A 355 2.39 -9.47 -9.19
CA LEU A 355 1.04 -10.04 -9.25
C LEU A 355 0.82 -11.02 -8.11
N HIS A 356 1.75 -11.98 -7.93
CA HIS A 356 1.63 -12.99 -6.88
C HIS A 356 1.65 -12.38 -5.46
N TRP A 357 2.47 -11.34 -5.25
CA TRP A 357 2.48 -10.62 -3.99
C TRP A 357 1.16 -9.86 -3.75
N LEU A 358 0.61 -9.21 -4.77
CA LEU A 358 -0.67 -8.51 -4.68
C LEU A 358 -1.85 -9.47 -4.48
N GLU A 359 -1.72 -10.76 -4.83
CA GLU A 359 -2.75 -11.76 -4.58
C GLU A 359 -3.05 -11.98 -3.09
N GLN A 360 -2.11 -11.64 -2.23
CA GLN A 360 -2.31 -11.70 -0.77
C GLN A 360 -3.25 -10.61 -0.24
N PHE A 361 -3.56 -9.59 -1.06
CA PHE A 361 -4.45 -8.50 -0.69
C PHE A 361 -5.81 -8.64 -1.34
N ALA A 362 -6.86 -8.46 -0.55
CA ALA A 362 -8.23 -8.37 -1.07
C ALA A 362 -8.45 -7.06 -1.85
N TYR A 363 -7.88 -5.97 -1.34
CA TYR A 363 -7.86 -4.69 -2.02
C TYR A 363 -6.50 -4.44 -2.65
N ARG A 364 -6.43 -4.63 -3.96
CA ARG A 364 -5.19 -4.49 -4.74
C ARG A 364 -5.10 -3.10 -5.35
N ALA A 365 -3.95 -2.47 -5.19
CA ALA A 365 -3.67 -1.25 -5.90
C ALA A 365 -3.52 -1.54 -7.40
N PRO A 366 -4.11 -0.72 -8.28
CA PRO A 366 -3.99 -0.93 -9.73
C PRO A 366 -2.53 -0.76 -10.15
N LEU A 367 -2.04 -1.69 -10.96
CA LEU A 367 -0.72 -1.61 -11.58
C LEU A 367 -0.79 -0.62 -12.74
N SER A 368 -0.49 0.64 -12.48
CA SER A 368 -0.42 1.67 -13.52
C SER A 368 0.80 1.48 -14.43
N ALA A 369 0.70 1.89 -15.70
CA ALA A 369 1.83 1.85 -16.64
C ALA A 369 3.08 2.61 -16.12
N GLY A 370 2.87 3.64 -15.30
CA GLY A 370 3.96 4.39 -14.69
C GLY A 370 4.89 3.54 -13.83
N ILE A 371 4.36 2.54 -13.09
CA ILE A 371 5.16 1.66 -12.25
C ILE A 371 6.23 0.92 -13.09
N PHE A 372 5.93 0.64 -14.34
CA PHE A 372 6.82 -0.08 -15.25
C PHE A 372 7.79 0.86 -15.97
N VAL A 373 7.36 2.04 -16.36
CA VAL A 373 8.19 2.99 -17.11
C VAL A 373 9.22 3.69 -16.23
N TRP A 374 8.85 4.10 -15.02
CA TRP A 374 9.74 4.86 -14.13
C TRP A 374 11.06 4.15 -13.77
N PRO A 375 11.10 2.84 -13.46
CA PRO A 375 12.35 2.16 -13.16
C PRO A 375 13.37 2.21 -14.30
N LEU A 376 12.91 2.06 -15.55
CA LEU A 376 13.76 2.19 -16.72
C LEU A 376 14.33 3.61 -16.83
N LEU A 377 13.48 4.62 -16.71
CA LEU A 377 13.90 6.02 -16.83
C LEU A 377 14.91 6.42 -15.73
N VAL A 378 14.70 5.94 -14.49
CA VAL A 378 15.61 6.21 -13.37
C VAL A 378 16.98 5.57 -13.60
N VAL A 379 17.02 4.28 -13.93
CA VAL A 379 18.28 3.57 -14.16
C VAL A 379 19.01 4.12 -15.38
N TRP A 380 18.30 4.39 -16.46
CA TRP A 380 18.86 5.02 -17.66
C TRP A 380 19.37 6.44 -17.38
N GLY A 381 18.61 7.25 -16.64
CA GLY A 381 18.98 8.62 -16.26
C GLY A 381 20.26 8.65 -15.40
N ILE A 382 20.37 7.79 -14.38
CA ILE A 382 21.57 7.68 -13.55
C ILE A 382 22.76 7.28 -14.42
N SER A 383 22.59 6.28 -15.29
CA SER A 383 23.65 5.82 -16.20
C SER A 383 24.09 6.92 -17.14
N ALA A 384 23.15 7.65 -17.73
CA ALA A 384 23.45 8.78 -18.62
C ALA A 384 24.23 9.90 -17.90
N VAL A 385 23.80 10.27 -16.69
CA VAL A 385 24.48 11.29 -15.87
C VAL A 385 25.93 10.89 -15.58
N ILE A 386 26.16 9.66 -15.12
CA ILE A 386 27.51 9.17 -14.77
C ILE A 386 28.43 9.16 -15.99
N VAL A 387 27.95 8.64 -17.12
CA VAL A 387 28.77 8.56 -18.35
C VAL A 387 28.98 9.95 -18.96
N CYS A 388 27.99 10.85 -18.89
CA CYS A 388 28.16 12.24 -19.32
C CYS A 388 29.19 12.99 -18.49
N LEU A 389 29.18 12.83 -17.16
CA LEU A 389 30.18 13.42 -16.28
C LEU A 389 31.60 12.95 -16.62
N GLN A 390 31.77 11.63 -16.85
CA GLN A 390 33.06 11.09 -17.24
C GLN A 390 33.51 11.53 -18.64
N GLY A 391 32.59 11.57 -19.61
CA GLY A 391 32.84 12.07 -20.94
C GLY A 391 33.25 13.56 -20.92
N TRP A 392 32.64 14.35 -20.04
CA TRP A 392 32.99 15.74 -19.86
C TRP A 392 34.39 15.93 -19.25
N ILE A 393 34.74 15.15 -18.20
CA ILE A 393 36.07 15.16 -17.59
C ILE A 393 37.12 14.79 -18.65
N LEU A 394 36.87 13.75 -19.44
CA LEU A 394 37.80 13.30 -20.48
C LEU A 394 37.95 14.30 -21.63
N SER A 395 36.87 15.01 -21.95
CA SER A 395 36.90 16.03 -23.02
C SER A 395 37.85 17.21 -22.72
N ARG A 396 38.23 17.41 -21.46
CA ARG A 396 39.19 18.44 -21.00
C ARG A 396 40.65 17.98 -21.10
N VAL A 397 40.90 16.66 -21.25
CA VAL A 397 42.27 16.16 -21.38
C VAL A 397 42.86 16.56 -22.76
N ASN A 398 44.08 17.05 -22.74
CA ASN A 398 44.78 17.50 -23.92
C ASN A 398 45.16 16.30 -24.84
N PRO A 399 44.67 16.27 -26.11
CA PRO A 399 44.95 15.11 -27.02
C PRO A 399 46.42 14.84 -27.26
N VAL A 400 47.26 15.90 -27.21
CA VAL A 400 48.70 15.82 -27.48
C VAL A 400 49.45 15.02 -26.40
N GLU A 401 49.03 15.16 -25.14
CA GLU A 401 49.67 14.39 -24.03
C GLU A 401 49.32 12.90 -24.04
N CYS A 402 48.13 12.55 -24.56
CA CYS A 402 47.69 11.18 -24.66
C CYS A 402 48.39 10.37 -25.78
N ILE A 403 48.95 11.02 -26.81
CA ILE A 403 49.64 10.41 -27.91
C ILE A 403 51.16 10.29 -27.62
N LYS A 404 51.71 11.10 -26.71
CA LYS A 404 53.11 11.14 -26.33
C LYS A 404 53.56 10.15 -25.25
N GLN A 405 52.63 9.47 -24.58
CA GLN A 405 52.92 8.49 -23.55
C GLN A 405 53.12 7.10 -24.18
N GLU A 406 54.12 6.94 -24.98
CA GLU A 406 54.81 5.64 -25.29
C GLU A 406 56.25 5.73 -24.83
#